data_4f982a79238809015dd834d9bed68046
#
_entry.id   4f982a79238809015dd834d9bed68046
#
_cell.length_a   1.000
_cell.length_b   1.000
_cell.length_c   1.000
_cell.angle_alpha   90.00
_cell.angle_beta   90.00
_cell.angle_gamma   90.00
#
_symmetry.space_group_name_H-M   'P 1'
#
loop_
_entity.id
_entity.type
_entity.pdbx_description
1 polymer ?
#
loop_
_entity_poly.entity_id
_entity_poly.type
_entity_poly.pdbx_seq_one_letter_code
_entity_poly.pdbx_strand_id
1 'polypeptide(L)'
;MEKILHLQAADWQGIETSVKPVFLDFWADWCAPCKMLAPTFERLAEKYGEQITFAKVNIDEMPEVANKFAIRSIPTLILLQAGHVVETLVGLRSEQELAQVLSRYANGNK
;
A
#
# COMPACT_ATOMS: atom_id res chain seq x y z
N MET A 1 -18.84 1.46 2.60
CA MET A 1 -18.11 0.29 2.07
C MET A 1 -16.62 0.58 2.10
N GLU A 2 -15.86 -0.36 2.59
CA GLU A 2 -14.44 -0.17 2.76
C GLU A 2 -13.72 -0.35 1.42
N LYS A 3 -12.81 0.56 1.10
CA LYS A 3 -12.06 0.52 -0.14
C LYS A 3 -10.65 -0.03 0.04
N ILE A 4 -10.34 -0.52 1.23
CA ILE A 4 -9.02 -1.03 1.54
C ILE A 4 -9.11 -2.53 1.71
N LEU A 5 -8.25 -3.26 1.00
CA LEU A 5 -8.17 -4.70 1.13
C LEU A 5 -7.23 -5.05 2.27
N HIS A 6 -7.67 -5.95 3.14
CA HIS A 6 -6.82 -6.48 4.19
C HIS A 6 -6.35 -7.84 3.72
N LEU A 7 -5.11 -7.89 3.23
CA LEU A 7 -4.64 -9.05 2.48
C LEU A 7 -4.36 -10.24 3.38
N GLN A 8 -4.60 -11.41 2.84
CA GLN A 8 -4.18 -12.68 3.40
C GLN A 8 -3.34 -13.39 2.35
N ALA A 9 -2.67 -14.46 2.76
CA ALA A 9 -1.74 -15.13 1.87
C ALA A 9 -2.40 -15.55 0.56
N ALA A 10 -3.65 -15.99 0.61
CA ALA A 10 -4.35 -16.44 -0.57
C ALA A 10 -4.60 -15.33 -1.59
N ASP A 11 -4.55 -14.06 -1.14
CA ASP A 11 -4.83 -12.93 -2.03
C ASP A 11 -3.60 -12.51 -2.83
N TRP A 12 -2.42 -12.99 -2.46
CA TRP A 12 -1.19 -12.39 -2.96
C TRP A 12 -1.02 -12.55 -4.47
N GLN A 13 -1.40 -13.69 -5.02
CA GLN A 13 -1.25 -13.90 -6.45
C GLN A 13 -2.04 -12.87 -7.25
N GLY A 14 -3.24 -12.54 -6.80
CA GLY A 14 -4.05 -11.52 -7.47
C GLY A 14 -3.41 -10.14 -7.41
N ILE A 15 -2.71 -9.85 -6.32
CA ILE A 15 -1.99 -8.59 -6.19
C ILE A 15 -0.82 -8.53 -7.18
N GLU A 16 -0.05 -9.62 -7.26
CA GLU A 16 1.12 -9.66 -8.14
C GLU A 16 0.75 -9.53 -9.60
N THR A 17 -0.40 -10.04 -9.99
CA THR A 17 -0.80 -10.06 -11.38
C THR A 17 -1.73 -8.92 -11.77
N SER A 18 -2.01 -8.02 -10.83
CA SER A 18 -2.93 -6.92 -11.07
C SER A 18 -2.35 -5.96 -12.10
N VAL A 19 -3.15 -5.61 -13.11
CA VAL A 19 -2.75 -4.57 -14.06
C VAL A 19 -3.01 -3.19 -13.49
N LYS A 20 -3.94 -3.07 -12.55
CA LYS A 20 -4.24 -1.84 -11.86
C LYS A 20 -3.14 -1.60 -10.82
N PRO A 21 -2.65 -0.37 -10.65
CA PRO A 21 -1.64 -0.14 -9.62
C PRO A 21 -2.14 -0.52 -8.24
N VAL A 22 -1.25 -1.03 -7.40
CA VAL A 22 -1.58 -1.44 -6.03
C VAL A 22 -0.69 -0.69 -5.06
N PHE A 23 -1.31 -0.01 -4.11
CA PHE A 23 -0.61 0.73 -3.07
C PHE A 23 -0.68 -0.10 -1.78
N LEU A 24 0.48 -0.62 -1.35
CA LEU A 24 0.58 -1.53 -0.22
C LEU A 24 1.06 -0.79 1.01
N ASP A 25 0.39 -0.99 2.14
CA ASP A 25 0.78 -0.46 3.44
C ASP A 25 1.25 -1.63 4.30
N PHE A 26 2.56 -1.72 4.53
CA PHE A 26 3.13 -2.74 5.43
C PHE A 26 3.11 -2.20 6.85
N TRP A 27 2.42 -2.90 7.74
CA TRP A 27 2.12 -2.40 9.08
C TRP A 27 2.07 -3.55 10.09
N ALA A 28 1.95 -3.19 11.37
CA ALA A 28 1.72 -4.18 12.44
C ALA A 28 0.90 -3.51 13.53
N ASP A 29 0.22 -4.33 14.32
CA ASP A 29 -0.65 -3.84 15.39
C ASP A 29 0.10 -3.06 16.47
N TRP A 30 1.36 -3.40 16.69
CA TRP A 30 2.18 -2.79 17.73
C TRP A 30 2.88 -1.51 17.27
N CYS A 31 2.65 -1.08 16.07
CA CYS A 31 3.39 0.02 15.44
C CYS A 31 2.58 1.32 15.54
N ALA A 32 2.99 2.22 16.43
CA ALA A 32 2.27 3.47 16.62
C ALA A 32 2.27 4.37 15.37
N PRO A 33 3.41 4.54 14.68
CA PRO A 33 3.36 5.35 13.45
C PRO A 33 2.45 4.77 12.39
N CYS A 34 2.33 3.44 12.32
CA CYS A 34 1.42 2.79 11.39
C CYS A 34 -0.02 3.19 11.69
N LYS A 35 -0.37 3.25 12.97
CA LYS A 35 -1.72 3.65 13.38
C LYS A 35 -1.98 5.11 13.08
N MET A 36 -0.95 5.95 13.18
CA MET A 36 -1.07 7.35 12.83
C MET A 36 -1.29 7.55 11.33
N LEU A 37 -0.74 6.65 10.53
CA LEU A 37 -0.89 6.71 9.08
C LEU A 37 -2.27 6.24 8.62
N ALA A 38 -2.94 5.40 9.40
CA ALA A 38 -4.16 4.73 8.96
C ALA A 38 -5.24 5.70 8.47
N PRO A 39 -5.55 6.81 9.18
CA PRO A 39 -6.59 7.71 8.66
C PRO A 39 -6.20 8.35 7.33
N THR A 40 -4.92 8.67 7.15
CA THR A 40 -4.44 9.22 5.89
C THR A 40 -4.61 8.20 4.76
N PHE A 41 -4.24 6.97 5.04
CA PHE A 41 -4.37 5.90 4.03
C PHE A 41 -5.82 5.73 3.63
N GLU A 42 -6.74 5.79 4.61
CA GLU A 42 -8.17 5.67 4.34
C GLU A 42 -8.68 6.80 3.46
N ARG A 43 -8.27 8.05 3.74
CA ARG A 43 -8.71 9.18 2.93
C ARG A 43 -8.18 9.10 1.52
N LEU A 44 -6.95 8.63 1.35
CA LEU A 44 -6.39 8.46 0.01
C LEU A 44 -7.10 7.36 -0.75
N ALA A 45 -7.51 6.29 -0.05
CA ALA A 45 -8.28 5.23 -0.68
C ALA A 45 -9.63 5.73 -1.17
N GLU A 46 -10.26 6.64 -0.41
CA GLU A 46 -11.50 7.26 -0.85
C GLU A 46 -11.29 8.04 -2.13
N LYS A 47 -10.18 8.75 -2.22
CA LYS A 47 -9.92 9.64 -3.34
C LYS A 47 -9.44 8.89 -4.58
N TYR A 48 -8.57 7.91 -4.41
CA TYR A 48 -7.90 7.26 -5.54
C TYR A 48 -8.30 5.81 -5.74
N GLY A 49 -9.22 5.30 -4.93
CA GLY A 49 -9.52 3.86 -4.89
C GLY A 49 -10.07 3.28 -6.17
N GLU A 50 -10.56 4.10 -7.09
CA GLU A 50 -11.04 3.58 -8.36
C GLU A 50 -9.92 3.37 -9.35
N GLN A 51 -8.84 4.14 -9.24
CA GLN A 51 -7.71 4.00 -10.14
C GLN A 51 -6.58 3.15 -9.55
N ILE A 52 -6.51 3.09 -8.24
CA ILE A 52 -5.43 2.40 -7.52
C ILE A 52 -6.06 1.50 -6.46
N THR A 53 -5.61 0.25 -6.40
CA THR A 53 -6.04 -0.66 -5.34
C THR A 53 -5.25 -0.35 -4.08
N PHE A 54 -5.95 -0.12 -2.97
CA PHE A 54 -5.32 0.11 -1.67
C PHE A 54 -5.41 -1.17 -0.85
N ALA A 55 -4.27 -1.62 -0.33
CA ALA A 55 -4.21 -2.89 0.39
C ALA A 55 -3.25 -2.78 1.55
N LYS A 56 -3.54 -3.51 2.64
CA LYS A 56 -2.71 -3.53 3.83
C LYS A 56 -2.14 -4.92 4.02
N VAL A 57 -0.87 -4.97 4.38
CA VAL A 57 -0.16 -6.21 4.68
C VAL A 57 0.33 -6.15 6.12
N ASN A 58 -0.25 -6.97 6.98
CA ASN A 58 0.23 -7.11 8.35
C ASN A 58 1.46 -8.00 8.33
N ILE A 59 2.62 -7.44 8.70
CA ILE A 59 3.88 -8.17 8.56
C ILE A 59 3.97 -9.38 9.47
N ASP A 60 3.22 -9.38 10.57
CA ASP A 60 3.22 -10.52 11.48
C ASP A 60 2.40 -11.68 10.91
N GLU A 61 1.38 -11.35 10.11
CA GLU A 61 0.53 -12.36 9.50
C GLU A 61 1.06 -12.84 8.15
N MET A 62 1.82 -12.00 7.47
CA MET A 62 2.34 -12.32 6.13
C MET A 62 3.85 -12.09 6.05
N PRO A 63 4.63 -12.81 6.87
CA PRO A 63 6.07 -12.55 6.90
C PRO A 63 6.77 -12.85 5.58
N GLU A 64 6.23 -13.79 4.79
CA GLU A 64 6.86 -14.10 3.50
C GLU A 64 6.79 -12.93 2.55
N VAL A 65 5.65 -12.22 2.55
CA VAL A 65 5.50 -11.06 1.67
C VAL A 65 6.40 -9.93 2.16
N ALA A 66 6.47 -9.72 3.47
CA ALA A 66 7.36 -8.70 4.02
C ALA A 66 8.81 -8.99 3.63
N ASN A 67 9.21 -10.25 3.70
CA ASN A 67 10.56 -10.65 3.30
C ASN A 67 10.80 -10.44 1.82
N LYS A 68 9.80 -10.73 1.00
CA LYS A 68 9.90 -10.56 -0.44
C LYS A 68 10.28 -9.12 -0.81
N PHE A 69 9.76 -8.16 -0.07
CA PHE A 69 10.03 -6.75 -0.33
C PHE A 69 11.12 -6.19 0.58
N ALA A 70 11.79 -7.04 1.36
CA ALA A 70 12.87 -6.62 2.24
C ALA A 70 12.43 -5.51 3.19
N ILE A 71 11.24 -5.65 3.76
CA ILE A 71 10.71 -4.66 4.69
C ILE A 71 11.53 -4.71 5.97
N ARG A 72 12.14 -3.59 6.35
CA ARG A 72 12.98 -3.51 7.55
C ARG A 72 12.41 -2.59 8.61
N SER A 73 11.57 -1.66 8.21
CA SER A 73 10.92 -0.77 9.15
C SER A 73 9.51 -0.52 8.67
N ILE A 74 8.63 -0.15 9.59
CA ILE A 74 7.24 0.10 9.27
C ILE A 74 6.80 1.41 9.91
N PRO A 75 5.87 2.11 9.28
CA PRO A 75 5.20 1.72 8.03
C PRO A 75 6.13 1.86 6.83
N THR A 76 5.95 1.01 5.86
CA THR A 76 6.56 1.16 4.54
C THR A 76 5.44 1.04 3.52
N LEU A 77 5.40 2.00 2.60
CA LEU A 77 4.40 2.02 1.55
C LEU A 77 5.10 1.68 0.23
N ILE A 78 4.51 0.73 -0.51
CA ILE A 78 5.06 0.31 -1.79
C ILE A 78 3.96 0.42 -2.84
N LEU A 79 4.28 1.06 -3.94
CA LEU A 79 3.37 1.10 -5.08
C LEU A 79 3.86 0.13 -6.13
N LEU A 80 2.99 -0.81 -6.50
CA LEU A 80 3.26 -1.78 -7.54
C LEU A 80 2.51 -1.40 -8.80
N GLN A 81 3.16 -1.60 -9.94
CA GLN A 81 2.47 -1.48 -11.22
C GLN A 81 2.83 -2.70 -12.05
N ALA A 82 1.82 -3.47 -12.42
CA ALA A 82 2.00 -4.71 -13.16
C ALA A 82 3.01 -5.62 -12.48
N GLY A 83 2.94 -5.70 -11.14
CA GLY A 83 3.82 -6.54 -10.34
C GLY A 83 5.19 -5.97 -10.05
N HIS A 84 5.50 -4.79 -10.56
CA HIS A 84 6.83 -4.17 -10.37
C HIS A 84 6.73 -3.03 -9.36
N VAL A 85 7.75 -2.92 -8.49
CA VAL A 85 7.83 -1.82 -7.53
C VAL A 85 8.20 -0.56 -8.29
N VAL A 86 7.33 0.45 -8.20
CA VAL A 86 7.61 1.75 -8.83
C VAL A 86 7.86 2.85 -7.80
N GLU A 87 7.40 2.68 -6.56
CA GLU A 87 7.66 3.63 -5.47
C GLU A 87 7.83 2.87 -4.17
N THR A 88 8.76 3.34 -3.34
CA THR A 88 8.96 2.82 -1.99
C THR A 88 9.09 4.03 -1.06
N LEU A 89 8.23 4.11 -0.05
CA LEU A 89 8.20 5.23 0.88
C LEU A 89 8.27 4.67 2.29
N VAL A 90 9.36 4.95 2.98
CA VAL A 90 9.60 4.41 4.31
C VAL A 90 9.25 5.47 5.35
N GLY A 91 8.46 5.07 6.34
CA GLY A 91 8.13 5.93 7.46
C GLY A 91 6.85 6.71 7.25
N LEU A 92 6.50 7.46 8.27
CA LEU A 92 5.28 8.27 8.27
C LEU A 92 5.42 9.43 7.29
N ARG A 93 4.43 9.61 6.42
CA ARG A 93 4.43 10.65 5.40
C ARG A 93 3.13 11.42 5.47
N SER A 94 3.18 12.68 5.03
CA SER A 94 1.98 13.50 5.01
C SER A 94 1.05 13.06 3.89
N GLU A 95 -0.22 13.38 4.07
CA GLU A 95 -1.21 13.08 3.03
C GLU A 95 -0.88 13.79 1.72
N GLN A 96 -0.39 15.04 1.82
CA GLN A 96 -0.05 15.80 0.63
C GLN A 96 1.08 15.13 -0.16
N GLU A 97 2.09 14.68 0.55
CA GLU A 97 3.22 14.00 -0.10
C GLU A 97 2.77 12.73 -0.80
N LEU A 98 1.94 11.94 -0.12
CA LEU A 98 1.46 10.69 -0.70
C LEU A 98 0.53 10.96 -1.87
N ALA A 99 -0.32 11.98 -1.76
CA ALA A 99 -1.21 12.33 -2.87
C ALA A 99 -0.42 12.73 -4.12
N GLN A 100 0.70 13.43 -3.94
CA GLN A 100 1.54 13.79 -5.08
C GLN A 100 2.10 12.55 -5.78
N VAL A 101 2.53 11.57 -5.00
CA VAL A 101 3.04 10.33 -5.58
C VAL A 101 1.93 9.60 -6.32
N LEU A 102 0.78 9.43 -5.64
CA LEU A 102 -0.31 8.64 -6.21
C LEU A 102 -0.89 9.29 -7.47
N SER A 103 -0.92 10.61 -7.53
CA SER A 103 -1.51 11.29 -8.67
C SER A 103 -0.77 10.97 -9.97
N ARG A 104 0.52 10.62 -9.89
CA ARG A 104 1.26 10.24 -11.10
C ARG A 104 0.77 8.94 -11.70
N TYR A 105 0.17 8.09 -10.87
CA TYR A 105 -0.25 6.75 -11.29
C TYR A 105 -1.75 6.61 -11.41
N ALA A 106 -2.51 7.50 -10.78
CA ALA A 106 -3.96 7.42 -10.79
C ALA A 106 -4.52 7.66 -12.19
N ASN A 107 -3.90 8.55 -12.95
CA ASN A 107 -4.29 8.79 -14.33
C ASN A 107 -3.68 7.77 -15.28
N GLY A 108 -2.76 7.05 -14.79
CA GLY A 108 -2.24 5.81 -15.25
C GLY A 108 -1.65 5.76 -16.62
N ASN A 109 -2.37 6.09 -17.54
CA ASN A 109 -2.01 5.80 -18.91
C ASN A 109 -1.77 7.04 -19.73
N LYS A 110 -1.49 8.08 -19.04
CA LYS A 110 -1.19 9.30 -19.75
C LYS A 110 0.21 9.29 -20.32
#